data_f37fb5e0e0070aedb3d427011e6157b1
#
_entry.id   f37fb5e0e0070aedb3d427011e6157b1
#
_cell.length_a   1.000
_cell.length_b   1.000
_cell.length_c   1.000
_cell.angle_alpha   90.00
_cell.angle_beta   90.00
_cell.angle_gamma   90.00
#
_symmetry.space_group_name_H-M   'P 1'
#
loop_
_entity.id
_entity.type
_entity.pdbx_description
1 polymer ?
#
loop_
_entity_poly.entity_id
_entity_poly.type
_entity_poly.pdbx_seq_one_letter_code
_entity_poly.pdbx_strand_id
1 'polypeptide(L)'
;MKKNTIYILLFLLFLNFSFAQEFRDKNILVVWGGWDGHQPELFAKHIEKWLISENVNYKIHNGVDAYSNYEELIKYDLIIQSVTMGQINELELNNLLKAVKNGVGFSGAHGGIADSFRNNPSYQFMVGGQWVSHPGGKVKFIVNILNDELTVDIMDFELFSEQWYVHFDPNVDVIATTTFDGKYFPEIDGVIMPIAWKKLYGKGK
;
A
#
# COMPACT_ATOMS: atom_id res chain seq x y z
N MET A 1 -28.14 -39.48 -10.58
CA MET A 1 -26.89 -38.93 -10.03
C MET A 1 -26.10 -38.02 -10.97
N LYS A 2 -26.18 -38.12 -12.30
CA LYS A 2 -25.35 -37.29 -13.23
C LYS A 2 -25.79 -35.81 -13.40
N LYS A 3 -27.07 -35.47 -13.20
CA LYS A 3 -27.55 -34.09 -13.37
C LYS A 3 -27.13 -33.14 -12.27
N ASN A 4 -27.10 -33.58 -11.01
CA ASN A 4 -26.74 -32.73 -9.89
C ASN A 4 -25.24 -32.35 -9.85
N THR A 5 -24.37 -33.22 -10.37
CA THR A 5 -22.93 -32.97 -10.45
C THR A 5 -22.61 -31.86 -11.47
N ILE A 6 -23.36 -31.77 -12.57
CA ILE A 6 -23.18 -30.74 -13.59
C ILE A 6 -23.58 -29.35 -13.04
N TYR A 7 -24.65 -29.26 -12.26
CA TYR A 7 -25.07 -27.98 -11.65
C TYR A 7 -24.08 -27.47 -10.59
N ILE A 8 -23.47 -28.37 -9.81
CA ILE A 8 -22.43 -28.00 -8.84
C ILE A 8 -21.16 -27.50 -9.56
N LEU A 9 -20.77 -28.15 -10.65
CA LEU A 9 -19.59 -27.71 -11.44
C LEU A 9 -19.82 -26.35 -12.12
N LEU A 10 -21.02 -26.12 -12.66
CA LEU A 10 -21.42 -24.83 -13.22
C LEU A 10 -21.48 -23.72 -12.15
N PHE A 11 -21.98 -24.03 -10.95
CA PHE A 11 -22.03 -23.07 -9.84
C PHE A 11 -20.63 -22.70 -9.34
N LEU A 12 -19.70 -23.66 -9.25
CA LEU A 12 -18.29 -23.41 -8.89
C LEU A 12 -17.54 -22.59 -9.96
N LEU A 13 -17.87 -22.78 -11.26
CA LEU A 13 -17.34 -21.97 -12.34
C LEU A 13 -17.86 -20.51 -12.28
N PHE A 14 -19.12 -20.30 -11.92
CA PHE A 14 -19.68 -18.95 -11.74
C PHE A 14 -19.07 -18.21 -10.53
N LEU A 15 -18.76 -18.91 -9.42
CA LEU A 15 -18.12 -18.31 -8.24
C LEU A 15 -16.70 -17.77 -8.57
N ASN A 16 -15.93 -18.49 -9.38
CA ASN A 16 -14.59 -18.02 -9.79
C ASN A 16 -14.65 -16.84 -10.78
N PHE A 17 -15.73 -16.68 -11.53
CA PHE A 17 -15.92 -15.53 -12.44
C PHE A 17 -16.27 -14.24 -11.69
N SER A 18 -16.95 -14.30 -10.55
CA SER A 18 -17.35 -13.11 -9.78
C SER A 18 -16.15 -12.33 -9.20
N PHE A 19 -15.14 -12.99 -8.67
CA PHE A 19 -13.96 -12.32 -8.09
C PHE A 19 -13.07 -11.68 -9.16
N ALA A 20 -12.92 -12.28 -10.33
CA ALA A 20 -12.12 -11.74 -11.42
C ALA A 20 -12.80 -10.55 -12.13
N GLN A 21 -14.10 -10.37 -11.98
CA GLN A 21 -14.86 -9.32 -12.66
C GLN A 21 -14.83 -7.99 -11.89
N GLU A 22 -14.69 -8.03 -10.56
CA GLU A 22 -14.76 -6.85 -9.69
C GLU A 22 -13.55 -5.89 -9.88
N PHE A 23 -12.42 -6.41 -10.36
CA PHE A 23 -11.18 -5.64 -10.56
C PHE A 23 -11.04 -5.08 -12.00
N ARG A 24 -11.68 -5.70 -12.99
CA ARG A 24 -11.52 -5.37 -14.42
C ARG A 24 -12.00 -3.98 -14.81
N ASP A 25 -13.02 -3.47 -14.13
CA ASP A 25 -13.63 -2.17 -14.44
C ASP A 25 -12.99 -1.01 -13.65
N LYS A 26 -11.90 -1.30 -12.92
CA LYS A 26 -11.20 -0.30 -12.12
C LYS A 26 -10.15 0.45 -12.93
N ASN A 27 -9.96 1.73 -12.59
CA ASN A 27 -8.93 2.57 -13.15
C ASN A 27 -7.87 2.84 -12.08
N ILE A 28 -6.63 2.48 -12.34
CA ILE A 28 -5.53 2.61 -11.38
C ILE A 28 -4.48 3.59 -11.89
N LEU A 29 -4.08 4.52 -11.05
CA LEU A 29 -2.95 5.40 -11.27
C LEU A 29 -1.75 4.90 -10.46
N VAL A 30 -0.63 4.62 -11.13
CA VAL A 30 0.65 4.32 -10.48
C VAL A 30 1.55 5.53 -10.58
N VAL A 31 1.96 6.10 -9.44
CA VAL A 31 2.84 7.27 -9.38
C VAL A 31 4.16 6.86 -8.75
N TRP A 32 5.27 7.10 -9.46
CA TRP A 32 6.59 6.76 -8.97
C TRP A 32 7.58 7.92 -9.12
N GLY A 33 8.66 7.89 -8.34
CA GLY A 33 9.70 8.92 -8.38
C GLY A 33 10.44 9.07 -7.04
N GLY A 34 11.05 10.22 -6.84
CA GLY A 34 11.85 10.49 -5.66
C GLY A 34 13.24 9.86 -5.71
N TRP A 35 13.71 9.32 -4.60
CA TRP A 35 15.08 8.81 -4.49
C TRP A 35 15.29 7.48 -5.23
N ASP A 36 16.22 7.46 -6.21
CA ASP A 36 16.51 6.31 -7.06
C ASP A 36 17.05 5.08 -6.29
N GLY A 37 17.61 5.28 -5.09
CA GLY A 37 18.13 4.18 -4.26
C GLY A 37 17.06 3.15 -3.85
N HIS A 38 15.79 3.51 -3.85
CA HIS A 38 14.66 2.59 -3.65
C HIS A 38 14.09 2.01 -4.95
N GLN A 39 14.73 2.27 -6.10
CA GLN A 39 14.35 1.73 -7.40
C GLN A 39 12.84 1.92 -7.74
N PRO A 40 12.30 3.15 -7.62
CA PRO A 40 10.85 3.38 -7.75
C PRO A 40 10.31 3.01 -9.14
N GLU A 41 11.11 3.17 -10.20
CA GLU A 41 10.75 2.71 -11.55
C GLU A 41 10.60 1.19 -11.62
N LEU A 42 11.50 0.44 -10.95
CA LEU A 42 11.41 -1.02 -10.92
C LEU A 42 10.16 -1.49 -10.15
N PHE A 43 9.83 -0.82 -9.04
CA PHE A 43 8.58 -1.04 -8.32
C PHE A 43 7.37 -0.81 -9.25
N ALA A 44 7.32 0.32 -9.95
CA ALA A 44 6.24 0.63 -10.88
C ALA A 44 6.11 -0.44 -11.98
N LYS A 45 7.23 -0.93 -12.54
CA LYS A 45 7.24 -2.02 -13.53
C LYS A 45 6.72 -3.35 -12.95
N HIS A 46 6.95 -3.65 -11.67
CA HIS A 46 6.38 -4.84 -11.03
C HIS A 46 4.87 -4.71 -10.86
N ILE A 47 4.39 -3.55 -10.41
CA ILE A 47 2.97 -3.26 -10.32
C ILE A 47 2.31 -3.32 -11.70
N GLU A 48 2.94 -2.76 -12.74
CA GLU A 48 2.45 -2.83 -14.12
C GLU A 48 2.22 -4.27 -14.58
N LYS A 49 3.20 -5.16 -14.37
CA LYS A 49 3.08 -6.57 -14.73
C LYS A 49 1.87 -7.23 -14.04
N TRP A 50 1.66 -6.92 -12.77
CA TRP A 50 0.51 -7.42 -12.04
C TRP A 50 -0.80 -6.86 -12.61
N LEU A 51 -0.90 -5.54 -12.85
CA LEU A 51 -2.10 -4.91 -13.43
C LEU A 51 -2.45 -5.48 -14.81
N ILE A 52 -1.42 -5.77 -15.63
CA ILE A 52 -1.61 -6.46 -16.93
C ILE A 52 -2.19 -7.86 -16.72
N SER A 53 -1.66 -8.63 -15.75
CA SER A 53 -2.17 -9.99 -15.48
C SER A 53 -3.61 -10.01 -14.99
N GLU A 54 -4.04 -8.96 -14.27
CA GLU A 54 -5.40 -8.78 -13.78
C GLU A 54 -6.35 -8.15 -14.84
N ASN A 55 -5.80 -7.73 -16.00
CA ASN A 55 -6.54 -7.05 -17.07
C ASN A 55 -7.27 -5.78 -16.58
N VAL A 56 -6.57 -4.97 -15.78
CA VAL A 56 -7.06 -3.72 -15.17
C VAL A 56 -6.66 -2.53 -16.01
N ASN A 57 -7.51 -1.50 -16.08
CA ASN A 57 -7.13 -0.23 -16.70
C ASN A 57 -6.15 0.52 -15.80
N TYR A 58 -5.03 0.95 -16.34
CA TYR A 58 -4.04 1.67 -15.55
C TYR A 58 -3.33 2.78 -16.34
N LYS A 59 -2.76 3.71 -15.59
CA LYS A 59 -1.81 4.71 -16.08
C LYS A 59 -0.61 4.75 -15.15
N ILE A 60 0.59 4.81 -15.72
CA ILE A 60 1.82 4.98 -14.97
C ILE A 60 2.36 6.40 -15.22
N HIS A 61 2.75 7.09 -14.15
CA HIS A 61 3.26 8.44 -14.21
C HIS A 61 4.52 8.58 -13.35
N ASN A 62 5.56 9.19 -13.94
CA ASN A 62 6.77 9.56 -13.21
C ASN A 62 6.65 10.99 -12.74
N GLY A 63 6.58 11.18 -11.43
CA GLY A 63 6.49 12.49 -10.80
C GLY A 63 5.17 12.78 -10.13
N VAL A 64 5.21 13.64 -9.13
CA VAL A 64 4.05 14.05 -8.33
C VAL A 64 3.13 15.05 -9.02
N ASP A 65 3.59 15.63 -10.14
CA ASP A 65 2.77 16.45 -11.03
C ASP A 65 1.54 15.70 -11.57
N ALA A 66 1.53 14.36 -11.48
CA ALA A 66 0.31 13.55 -11.64
C ALA A 66 -0.86 14.06 -10.78
N TYR A 67 -0.58 14.70 -9.65
CA TYR A 67 -1.58 15.20 -8.70
C TYR A 67 -2.04 16.65 -9.00
N SER A 68 -1.54 17.27 -10.06
CA SER A 68 -1.84 18.69 -10.38
C SER A 68 -3.28 18.93 -10.79
N ASN A 69 -4.01 17.90 -11.27
CA ASN A 69 -5.38 18.04 -11.77
C ASN A 69 -6.34 17.17 -10.96
N TYR A 70 -7.12 17.80 -10.10
CA TYR A 70 -8.11 17.10 -9.27
C TYR A 70 -9.17 16.35 -10.08
N GLU A 71 -9.67 16.96 -11.19
CA GLU A 71 -10.72 16.34 -12.01
C GLU A 71 -10.24 15.08 -12.76
N GLU A 72 -8.91 14.95 -12.96
CA GLU A 72 -8.31 13.71 -13.45
C GLU A 72 -8.15 12.69 -12.31
N LEU A 73 -7.73 13.11 -11.11
CA LEU A 73 -7.51 12.21 -9.99
C LEU A 73 -8.78 11.45 -9.57
N ILE A 74 -9.92 12.12 -9.56
CA ILE A 74 -11.20 11.51 -9.14
C ILE A 74 -11.76 10.50 -10.14
N LYS A 75 -11.14 10.33 -11.31
CA LYS A 75 -11.48 9.28 -12.28
C LYS A 75 -10.84 7.93 -11.95
N TYR A 76 -9.88 7.91 -11.05
CA TYR A 76 -9.24 6.68 -10.61
C TYR A 76 -9.95 6.10 -9.38
N ASP A 77 -10.01 4.78 -9.34
CA ASP A 77 -10.49 4.04 -8.16
C ASP A 77 -9.38 3.90 -7.10
N LEU A 78 -8.11 3.82 -7.55
CA LEU A 78 -6.95 3.62 -6.70
C LEU A 78 -5.73 4.36 -7.24
N ILE A 79 -4.98 4.97 -6.34
CA ILE A 79 -3.63 5.49 -6.59
C ILE A 79 -2.63 4.58 -5.86
N ILE A 80 -1.65 4.03 -6.57
CA ILE A 80 -0.52 3.29 -6.00
C ILE A 80 0.72 4.17 -6.11
N GLN A 81 1.28 4.56 -4.97
CA GLN A 81 2.41 5.47 -4.91
C GLN A 81 3.72 4.77 -4.53
N SER A 82 4.81 5.14 -5.22
CA SER A 82 6.19 4.82 -4.86
C SER A 82 7.08 6.06 -5.08
N VAL A 83 7.00 7.02 -4.14
CA VAL A 83 7.74 8.29 -4.19
C VAL A 83 8.50 8.48 -2.88
N THR A 84 9.75 8.04 -2.80
CA THR A 84 10.58 8.15 -1.59
C THR A 84 11.26 9.52 -1.51
N MET A 85 11.23 10.17 -0.32
CA MET A 85 11.87 11.47 -0.07
C MET A 85 11.51 12.53 -1.12
N GLY A 86 10.30 12.44 -1.66
CA GLY A 86 9.79 13.36 -2.67
C GLY A 86 9.45 14.73 -2.10
N GLN A 87 9.29 15.67 -3.02
CA GLN A 87 8.72 16.99 -2.72
C GLN A 87 7.35 17.07 -3.40
N ILE A 88 6.40 17.70 -2.74
CA ILE A 88 5.05 17.93 -3.26
C ILE A 88 4.68 19.39 -2.99
N ASN A 89 4.14 20.07 -3.96
CA ASN A 89 3.66 21.43 -3.76
C ASN A 89 2.25 21.43 -3.13
N GLU A 90 1.81 22.62 -2.72
CA GLU A 90 0.53 22.76 -2.01
C GLU A 90 -0.67 22.36 -2.88
N LEU A 91 -0.66 22.69 -4.18
CA LEU A 91 -1.73 22.34 -5.10
C LEU A 91 -1.84 20.83 -5.28
N GLU A 92 -0.72 20.17 -5.57
CA GLU A 92 -0.64 18.71 -5.74
C GLU A 92 -1.09 17.97 -4.48
N LEU A 93 -0.60 18.40 -3.31
CA LEU A 93 -0.99 17.84 -2.03
C LEU A 93 -2.48 17.99 -1.78
N ASN A 94 -3.02 19.20 -1.91
CA ASN A 94 -4.43 19.47 -1.66
C ASN A 94 -5.33 18.66 -2.59
N ASN A 95 -4.96 18.50 -3.84
CA ASN A 95 -5.69 17.68 -4.81
C ASN A 95 -5.66 16.19 -4.41
N LEU A 96 -4.48 15.66 -4.04
CA LEU A 96 -4.33 14.29 -3.57
C LEU A 96 -5.19 14.02 -2.34
N LEU A 97 -5.05 14.84 -1.29
CA LEU A 97 -5.83 14.73 -0.06
C LEU A 97 -7.33 14.78 -0.31
N LYS A 98 -7.76 15.71 -1.19
CA LYS A 98 -9.16 15.87 -1.55
C LYS A 98 -9.67 14.65 -2.33
N ALA A 99 -8.89 14.10 -3.27
CA ALA A 99 -9.28 12.93 -4.04
C ALA A 99 -9.47 11.70 -3.13
N VAL A 100 -8.51 11.42 -2.24
CA VAL A 100 -8.61 10.32 -1.28
C VAL A 100 -9.78 10.54 -0.31
N LYS A 101 -9.94 11.76 0.24
CA LYS A 101 -11.07 12.09 1.12
C LYS A 101 -12.43 11.86 0.47
N ASN A 102 -12.52 12.00 -0.86
CA ASN A 102 -13.75 11.80 -1.63
C ASN A 102 -13.96 10.38 -2.14
N GLY A 103 -13.04 9.44 -1.89
CA GLY A 103 -13.26 8.03 -2.12
C GLY A 103 -12.25 7.33 -3.04
N VAL A 104 -11.26 8.04 -3.58
CA VAL A 104 -10.15 7.40 -4.30
C VAL A 104 -9.33 6.61 -3.28
N GLY A 105 -9.06 5.32 -3.56
CA GLY A 105 -8.17 4.50 -2.75
C GLY A 105 -6.72 5.00 -2.87
N PHE A 106 -5.92 4.81 -1.81
CA PHE A 106 -4.50 5.17 -1.81
C PHE A 106 -3.66 4.05 -1.19
N SER A 107 -2.67 3.58 -1.91
CA SER A 107 -1.81 2.47 -1.47
C SER A 107 -0.36 2.71 -1.83
N GLY A 108 0.53 1.99 -1.18
CA GLY A 108 1.96 1.99 -1.49
C GLY A 108 2.72 1.13 -0.51
N ALA A 109 4.04 1.06 -0.69
CA ALA A 109 4.90 0.25 0.14
C ALA A 109 6.19 0.97 0.48
N HIS A 110 6.77 0.64 1.65
CA HIS A 110 8.10 1.06 2.06
C HIS A 110 8.26 2.59 2.02
N GLY A 111 9.44 3.09 1.59
CA GLY A 111 9.69 4.51 1.44
C GLY A 111 8.82 5.21 0.42
N GLY A 112 8.21 4.46 -0.49
CA GLY A 112 7.31 5.00 -1.50
C GLY A 112 6.01 5.59 -0.95
N ILE A 113 5.68 5.31 0.32
CA ILE A 113 4.52 5.87 1.01
C ILE A 113 4.89 6.45 2.39
N ALA A 114 5.54 5.67 3.25
CA ALA A 114 5.81 6.08 4.63
C ALA A 114 7.07 6.96 4.78
N ASP A 115 7.80 7.21 3.71
CA ASP A 115 8.95 8.12 3.66
C ASP A 115 8.87 9.12 2.49
N SER A 116 7.66 9.43 2.05
CA SER A 116 7.43 10.29 0.88
C SER A 116 7.63 11.77 1.22
N PHE A 117 6.65 12.39 1.82
CA PHE A 117 6.63 13.84 2.08
C PHE A 117 6.79 14.11 3.58
N ARG A 118 7.98 13.83 4.11
CA ARG A 118 8.29 13.79 5.56
C ARG A 118 7.83 15.03 6.33
N ASN A 119 7.96 16.21 5.72
CA ASN A 119 7.67 17.49 6.38
C ASN A 119 6.21 17.91 6.24
N ASN A 120 5.34 17.02 5.78
CA ASN A 120 3.94 17.33 5.52
C ASN A 120 2.99 16.58 6.48
N PRO A 121 2.53 17.23 7.56
CA PRO A 121 1.63 16.57 8.52
C PRO A 121 0.30 16.11 7.91
N SER A 122 -0.26 16.87 6.95
CA SER A 122 -1.53 16.52 6.32
C SER A 122 -1.43 15.22 5.51
N TYR A 123 -0.30 15.00 4.82
CA TYR A 123 -0.01 13.75 4.15
C TYR A 123 0.10 12.60 5.16
N GLN A 124 0.82 12.81 6.27
CA GLN A 124 0.99 11.80 7.32
C GLN A 124 -0.34 11.44 7.98
N PHE A 125 -1.23 12.41 8.19
CA PHE A 125 -2.58 12.14 8.70
C PHE A 125 -3.39 11.28 7.73
N MET A 126 -3.13 11.37 6.42
CA MET A 126 -3.77 10.51 5.43
C MET A 126 -3.21 9.09 5.47
N VAL A 127 -1.87 8.92 5.44
CA VAL A 127 -1.24 7.59 5.35
C VAL A 127 -1.14 6.87 6.70
N GLY A 128 -1.10 7.59 7.81
CA GLY A 128 -1.14 7.03 9.15
C GLY A 128 0.19 6.52 9.69
N GLY A 129 1.31 6.73 9.01
CA GLY A 129 2.62 6.32 9.50
C GLY A 129 3.78 6.98 8.77
N GLN A 130 4.89 7.14 9.49
CA GLN A 130 6.13 7.72 8.96
C GLN A 130 7.33 6.92 9.43
N TRP A 131 8.25 6.67 8.51
CA TRP A 131 9.55 6.07 8.80
C TRP A 131 10.37 6.91 9.78
N VAL A 132 11.04 6.23 10.69
CA VAL A 132 12.00 6.81 11.63
C VAL A 132 13.39 6.24 11.41
N SER A 133 13.52 4.90 11.44
CA SER A 133 14.80 4.20 11.33
C SER A 133 14.59 2.74 10.91
N HIS A 134 15.68 2.09 10.48
CA HIS A 134 15.79 0.65 10.29
C HIS A 134 17.07 0.12 10.98
N PRO A 135 17.04 -0.11 12.30
CA PRO A 135 18.18 -0.54 13.08
C PRO A 135 18.84 -1.80 12.51
N GLY A 136 20.15 -1.74 12.27
CA GLY A 136 20.92 -2.83 11.69
C GLY A 136 20.86 -2.95 10.16
N GLY A 137 20.17 -2.06 9.47
CA GLY A 137 19.99 -2.10 8.03
C GLY A 137 19.10 -3.27 7.59
N LYS A 138 19.57 -4.12 6.67
CA LYS A 138 18.86 -5.35 6.29
C LYS A 138 19.15 -6.45 7.30
N VAL A 139 18.10 -6.92 7.96
CA VAL A 139 18.15 -7.96 9.01
C VAL A 139 17.09 -9.03 8.74
N LYS A 140 17.23 -10.17 9.40
CA LYS A 140 16.17 -11.19 9.44
C LYS A 140 15.23 -10.87 10.59
N PHE A 141 13.93 -10.92 10.34
CA PHE A 141 12.89 -10.73 11.35
C PHE A 141 11.62 -11.49 10.97
N ILE A 142 10.76 -11.69 11.95
CA ILE A 142 9.47 -12.32 11.74
C ILE A 142 8.41 -11.24 11.47
N VAL A 143 7.60 -11.47 10.46
CA VAL A 143 6.36 -10.76 10.20
C VAL A 143 5.24 -11.58 10.84
N ASN A 144 4.59 -11.01 11.84
CA ASN A 144 3.44 -11.61 12.51
C ASN A 144 2.16 -11.08 11.86
N ILE A 145 1.36 -11.98 11.34
CA ILE A 145 0.11 -11.67 10.65
C ILE A 145 -1.03 -11.58 11.66
N LEU A 146 -1.81 -10.51 11.59
CA LEU A 146 -3.00 -10.34 12.41
C LEU A 146 -4.25 -10.77 11.61
N ASN A 147 -5.28 -11.22 12.32
CA ASN A 147 -6.52 -11.66 11.69
C ASN A 147 -7.28 -10.47 11.08
N ASP A 148 -7.37 -10.43 9.76
CA ASP A 148 -8.07 -9.41 8.99
C ASP A 148 -8.57 -9.99 7.65
N GLU A 149 -9.54 -9.35 7.02
CA GLU A 149 -10.05 -9.76 5.70
C GLU A 149 -8.98 -9.76 4.60
N LEU A 150 -7.97 -8.87 4.72
CA LEU A 150 -6.86 -8.76 3.76
C LEU A 150 -5.72 -9.76 4.02
N THR A 151 -5.75 -10.46 5.15
CA THR A 151 -4.69 -11.39 5.55
C THR A 151 -5.17 -12.84 5.61
N VAL A 152 -6.35 -13.14 5.06
CA VAL A 152 -6.87 -14.51 4.96
C VAL A 152 -5.86 -15.39 4.23
N ASP A 153 -5.58 -16.56 4.78
CA ASP A 153 -4.62 -17.56 4.26
C ASP A 153 -3.14 -17.11 4.23
N ILE A 154 -2.81 -15.97 4.84
CA ILE A 154 -1.43 -15.56 5.06
C ILE A 154 -1.00 -15.96 6.47
N MET A 155 0.11 -16.68 6.59
CA MET A 155 0.70 -17.07 7.87
C MET A 155 1.92 -16.21 8.19
N ASP A 156 2.37 -16.23 9.43
CA ASP A 156 3.63 -15.62 9.86
C ASP A 156 4.79 -16.13 9.00
N PHE A 157 5.72 -15.24 8.66
CA PHE A 157 6.87 -15.59 7.83
C PHE A 157 8.14 -14.83 8.23
N GLU A 158 9.30 -15.41 7.92
CA GLU A 158 10.60 -14.73 8.04
C GLU A 158 10.87 -13.87 6.80
N LEU A 159 11.33 -12.66 7.03
CA LEU A 159 11.77 -11.73 5.99
C LEU A 159 13.22 -11.29 6.24
N PHE A 160 14.02 -11.18 5.17
CA PHE A 160 15.32 -10.52 5.19
C PHE A 160 15.24 -9.19 4.47
N SER A 161 15.06 -8.12 5.22
CA SER A 161 14.86 -6.76 4.71
C SER A 161 15.20 -5.72 5.78
N GLU A 162 14.88 -4.47 5.54
CA GLU A 162 14.92 -3.41 6.54
C GLU A 162 13.73 -3.57 7.50
N GLN A 163 14.01 -3.84 8.77
CA GLN A 163 12.99 -3.85 9.83
C GLN A 163 12.75 -2.40 10.28
N TRP A 164 11.60 -1.85 9.92
CA TRP A 164 11.32 -0.44 10.16
C TRP A 164 10.77 -0.16 11.54
N TYR A 165 11.36 0.82 12.20
CA TYR A 165 10.76 1.55 13.31
C TYR A 165 10.02 2.75 12.72
N VAL A 166 8.73 2.92 13.04
CA VAL A 166 7.86 3.94 12.48
C VAL A 166 7.16 4.73 13.58
N HIS A 167 6.92 6.03 13.36
CA HIS A 167 5.86 6.71 14.08
C HIS A 167 4.55 6.46 13.34
N PHE A 168 3.53 6.03 14.04
CA PHE A 168 2.22 5.73 13.43
C PHE A 168 1.07 6.31 14.24
N ASP A 169 -0.01 6.59 13.54
CA ASP A 169 -1.24 7.12 14.09
C ASP A 169 -1.97 6.00 14.87
N PRO A 170 -2.39 6.24 16.13
CA PRO A 170 -3.16 5.26 16.88
C PRO A 170 -4.51 4.89 16.23
N ASN A 171 -4.94 5.62 15.20
CA ASN A 171 -6.17 5.39 14.44
C ASN A 171 -5.95 4.55 13.17
N VAL A 172 -4.89 3.74 13.09
CA VAL A 172 -4.68 2.79 12.01
C VAL A 172 -5.14 1.40 12.44
N ASP A 173 -5.70 0.63 11.50
CA ASP A 173 -5.99 -0.78 11.68
C ASP A 173 -4.76 -1.59 11.26
N VAL A 174 -3.96 -2.04 12.24
CA VAL A 174 -2.75 -2.82 11.98
C VAL A 174 -3.12 -4.23 11.58
N ILE A 175 -2.57 -4.72 10.47
CA ILE A 175 -2.84 -6.07 9.92
C ILE A 175 -1.60 -6.97 9.91
N ALA A 176 -0.39 -6.42 10.09
CA ALA A 176 0.82 -7.19 10.33
C ALA A 176 1.82 -6.40 11.19
N THR A 177 2.59 -7.11 12.01
CA THR A 177 3.55 -6.53 12.96
C THR A 177 4.90 -7.23 12.89
N THR A 178 5.91 -6.60 13.50
CA THR A 178 7.19 -7.21 13.85
C THR A 178 7.58 -6.80 15.27
N THR A 179 8.44 -7.58 15.91
CA THR A 179 8.97 -7.27 17.25
C THR A 179 10.47 -7.07 17.15
N PHE A 180 10.98 -5.98 17.71
CA PHE A 180 12.42 -5.72 17.81
C PHE A 180 13.05 -6.55 18.94
N ASP A 181 14.27 -7.06 18.70
CA ASP A 181 15.04 -7.88 19.65
C ASP A 181 16.08 -7.06 20.46
N GLY A 182 16.05 -5.74 20.34
CA GLY A 182 16.96 -4.84 21.05
C GLY A 182 18.43 -4.93 20.64
N LYS A 183 18.79 -5.79 19.70
CA LYS A 183 20.20 -6.08 19.33
C LYS A 183 21.00 -4.85 18.94
N TYR A 184 20.40 -3.91 18.23
CA TYR A 184 21.07 -2.69 17.76
C TYR A 184 20.78 -1.48 18.65
N PHE A 185 19.61 -1.46 19.29
CA PHE A 185 19.17 -0.43 20.21
C PHE A 185 18.40 -1.10 21.37
N PRO A 186 19.04 -1.32 22.52
CA PRO A 186 18.39 -1.96 23.68
C PRO A 186 17.11 -1.26 24.14
N GLU A 187 17.00 0.05 23.87
CA GLU A 187 15.85 0.88 24.25
C GLU A 187 14.55 0.50 23.53
N ILE A 188 14.65 -0.26 22.44
CA ILE A 188 13.48 -0.75 21.68
C ILE A 188 13.31 -2.27 21.78
N ASP A 189 13.98 -2.92 22.73
CA ASP A 189 13.77 -4.36 22.96
C ASP A 189 12.31 -4.67 23.28
N GLY A 190 11.74 -5.66 22.62
CA GLY A 190 10.35 -6.05 22.78
C GLY A 190 9.32 -5.09 22.17
N VAL A 191 9.75 -4.00 21.53
CA VAL A 191 8.83 -3.05 20.90
C VAL A 191 8.18 -3.70 19.67
N ILE A 192 6.84 -3.68 19.64
CA ILE A 192 6.04 -4.17 18.51
C ILE A 192 5.73 -3.00 17.56
N MET A 193 6.12 -3.15 16.30
CA MET A 193 5.88 -2.16 15.24
C MET A 193 4.96 -2.68 14.15
N PRO A 194 4.07 -1.85 13.61
CA PRO A 194 3.29 -2.20 12.43
C PRO A 194 4.19 -2.34 11.19
N ILE A 195 3.95 -3.38 10.40
CA ILE A 195 4.54 -3.59 9.07
C ILE A 195 3.53 -3.29 7.98
N ALA A 196 2.27 -3.63 8.22
CA ALA A 196 1.18 -3.32 7.32
C ALA A 196 -0.02 -2.82 8.12
N TRP A 197 -0.68 -1.84 7.57
CA TRP A 197 -1.90 -1.27 8.15
C TRP A 197 -2.84 -0.73 7.08
N LYS A 198 -4.08 -0.56 7.45
CA LYS A 198 -5.11 0.12 6.69
C LYS A 198 -5.68 1.29 7.49
N LYS A 199 -6.20 2.28 6.79
CA LYS A 199 -6.77 3.48 7.41
C LYS A 199 -7.85 4.08 6.52
N LEU A 200 -8.91 4.57 7.14
CA LEU A 200 -9.88 5.42 6.46
C LEU A 200 -9.43 6.89 6.50
N TYR A 201 -9.52 7.56 5.35
CA TYR A 201 -9.36 9.00 5.23
C TYR A 201 -10.55 9.60 4.46
N GLY A 202 -11.54 10.07 5.19
CA GLY A 202 -12.82 10.43 4.60
C GLY A 202 -13.57 9.20 4.08
N LYS A 203 -13.80 9.14 2.76
CA LYS A 203 -14.41 7.99 2.07
C LYS A 203 -13.38 7.05 1.43
N GLY A 204 -12.11 7.47 1.33
CA GLY A 204 -11.01 6.67 0.79
C GLY A 204 -10.38 5.78 1.86
N LYS A 205 -9.68 4.74 1.37
CA LYS A 205 -8.99 3.75 2.20
C LYS A 205 -7.59 3.50 1.63
#